data_25087b5c6a37faf6d039a699c882bd81
#
_entry.id   25087b5c6a37faf6d039a699c882bd81
#
_cell.length_a   1.000
_cell.length_b   1.000
_cell.length_c   1.000
_cell.angle_alpha   90.00
_cell.angle_beta   90.00
_cell.angle_gamma   90.00
#
_symmetry.space_group_name_H-M   'P 1'
#
loop_
_entity.id
_entity.type
_entity.pdbx_description
1 polymer ?
#
loop_
_entity_poly.entity_id
_entity_poly.type
_entity_poly.pdbx_seq_one_letter_code
_entity_poly.pdbx_strand_id
1 'polypeptide(L)'
;MNQVKQPQGQQIKIELGEKEAEGIYSNLAIITHSPAEFIIDFTRVVPGVPKAKVFSRIITTPQHAKMLLKALKDNIDKFEARFGEIKVDTPNQHFGFVPPQGDEKIN
;
A
#
# COMPACT_ATOMS: atom_id res chain seq x y z
N MET A 1 15.81 -3.40 -23.10
CA MET A 1 15.56 -3.10 -23.07
C MET A 1 15.17 -3.38 -23.01
N ASN A 2 15.08 -3.17 -22.82
CA ASN A 2 14.78 -3.09 -22.84
C ASN A 2 14.24 -3.04 -22.63
N GLN A 3 14.06 -2.93 -22.56
CA GLN A 3 13.60 -2.41 -22.58
C GLN A 3 12.61 -2.37 -22.69
N VAL A 4 11.87 -2.56 -22.07
CA VAL A 4 10.94 -2.01 -22.32
C VAL A 4 10.95 -1.38 -23.08
N LYS A 5 10.36 -1.57 -23.32
CA LYS A 5 10.58 -0.70 -23.91
C LYS A 5 10.08 0.44 -23.56
N GLN A 6 10.72 0.91 -23.11
CA GLN A 6 10.44 2.12 -22.80
C GLN A 6 10.10 2.79 -23.99
N PRO A 7 9.31 3.76 -23.90
CA PRO A 7 8.91 4.41 -25.03
C PRO A 7 10.14 4.78 -25.76
N GLN A 8 10.20 4.32 -26.86
CA GLN A 8 11.08 4.74 -27.69
C GLN A 8 12.41 4.74 -27.22
N GLY A 9 12.76 3.76 -26.55
CA GLY A 9 14.10 3.61 -26.16
C GLY A 9 14.54 4.44 -25.01
N GLN A 10 13.65 5.19 -24.44
CA GLN A 10 14.02 5.88 -23.24
C GLN A 10 14.15 4.93 -22.10
N GLN A 11 15.15 5.14 -21.29
CA GLN A 11 15.34 4.37 -20.09
C GLN A 11 15.11 5.28 -18.91
N ILE A 12 14.37 4.77 -17.96
CA ILE A 12 14.08 5.50 -16.74
C ILE A 12 14.97 4.93 -15.65
N LYS A 13 15.78 5.80 -15.08
CA LYS A 13 16.58 5.42 -13.94
C LYS A 13 15.76 5.65 -12.69
N ILE A 14 15.76 4.69 -11.83
CA ILE A 14 15.05 4.79 -10.56
C ILE A 14 16.09 4.95 -9.47
N GLU A 15 15.99 6.06 -8.75
CA GLU A 15 16.92 6.35 -7.69
C GLU A 15 16.25 6.25 -6.35
N LEU A 16 16.97 5.73 -5.38
CA LEU A 16 16.49 5.63 -4.01
C LEU A 16 17.31 6.60 -3.16
N GLY A 17 16.67 7.68 -2.71
CA GLY A 17 17.35 8.65 -1.88
C GLY A 17 17.71 8.06 -0.53
N GLU A 18 18.68 8.68 0.14
CA GLU A 18 19.12 8.17 1.43
C GLU A 18 18.01 8.17 2.45
N LYS A 19 17.23 9.23 2.48
CA LYS A 19 16.14 9.29 3.43
C LYS A 19 15.07 8.26 3.11
N GLU A 20 14.73 8.13 1.84
CA GLU A 20 13.70 7.18 1.45
C GLU A 20 14.14 5.74 1.68
N ALA A 21 15.44 5.49 1.61
CA ALA A 21 15.95 4.15 1.83
C ALA A 21 15.76 3.67 3.26
N GLU A 22 15.59 4.61 4.22
CA GLU A 22 15.31 4.22 5.60
C GLU A 22 13.97 3.53 5.73
N GLY A 23 13.02 3.92 4.89
CA GLY A 23 11.71 3.34 4.94
C GLY A 23 10.85 3.86 6.07
N ILE A 24 9.58 3.52 5.98
CA ILE A 24 8.61 3.90 7.01
C ILE A 24 7.83 2.63 7.35
N TYR A 25 7.84 2.28 8.63
CA TYR A 25 7.05 1.15 9.06
C TYR A 25 5.58 1.55 9.14
N SER A 26 4.71 0.72 8.58
CA SER A 26 3.28 0.96 8.62
C SER A 26 2.58 -0.37 8.83
N ASN A 27 1.57 -0.37 9.69
CA ASN A 27 0.78 -1.57 9.93
C ASN A 27 -0.71 -1.34 9.68
N LEU A 28 -1.05 -0.21 9.06
CA LEU A 28 -2.43 0.10 8.74
C LEU A 28 -2.45 0.98 7.51
N ALA A 29 -3.26 0.61 6.54
CA ALA A 29 -3.44 1.46 5.36
C ALA A 29 -4.90 1.84 5.26
N ILE A 30 -5.16 3.13 5.15
CA ILE A 30 -6.51 3.65 4.98
C ILE A 30 -6.60 4.18 3.57
N ILE A 31 -7.56 3.67 2.82
CA ILE A 31 -7.66 3.99 1.40
C ILE A 31 -8.99 4.67 1.13
N THR A 32 -8.93 5.82 0.52
CA THR A 32 -10.11 6.55 0.09
C THR A 32 -9.96 6.92 -1.37
N HIS A 33 -11.07 7.32 -1.99
CA HIS A 33 -10.99 7.66 -3.40
C HIS A 33 -12.06 8.66 -3.79
N SER A 34 -11.81 9.31 -4.89
CA SER A 34 -12.78 10.11 -5.63
C SER A 34 -12.76 9.59 -7.07
N PRO A 35 -13.58 10.14 -7.95
CA PRO A 35 -13.48 9.71 -9.36
C PRO A 35 -12.12 9.97 -9.99
N ALA A 36 -11.34 10.89 -9.45
CA ALA A 36 -10.08 11.28 -10.06
C ALA A 36 -8.87 10.68 -9.39
N GLU A 37 -8.96 10.29 -8.12
CA GLU A 37 -7.77 9.94 -7.36
C GLU A 37 -8.04 8.86 -6.34
N PHE A 38 -7.00 8.11 -6.04
CA PHE A 38 -6.95 7.25 -4.86
C PHE A 38 -5.94 7.84 -3.89
N ILE A 39 -6.28 7.80 -2.61
CA ILE A 39 -5.42 8.29 -1.56
C ILE A 39 -5.15 7.13 -0.62
N ILE A 40 -3.87 6.82 -0.42
CA ILE A 40 -3.45 5.72 0.44
C ILE A 40 -2.67 6.32 1.60
N ASP A 41 -3.23 6.22 2.79
CA ASP A 41 -2.60 6.75 3.99
C ASP A 41 -1.97 5.60 4.76
N PHE A 42 -0.66 5.58 4.80
CA PHE A 42 0.09 4.59 5.55
C PHE A 42 0.26 5.07 6.98
N THR A 43 -0.21 4.26 7.90
CA THR A 43 -0.42 4.67 9.27
C THR A 43 0.25 3.66 10.20
N ARG A 44 0.65 4.14 11.35
CA ARG A 44 1.19 3.26 12.38
C ARG A 44 0.31 3.32 13.60
N VAL A 45 -0.15 2.16 14.03
CA VAL A 45 -0.92 2.01 15.25
C VAL A 45 -0.01 1.35 16.27
N VAL A 46 0.07 1.96 17.45
CA VAL A 46 0.91 1.46 18.53
C VAL A 46 0.00 1.08 19.68
N PRO A 47 0.10 -0.15 20.19
CA PRO A 47 -0.73 -0.56 21.31
C PRO A 47 -0.56 0.37 22.50
N GLY A 48 -1.67 0.73 23.13
CA GLY A 48 -1.64 1.61 24.26
C GLY A 48 -1.61 3.10 23.93
N VAL A 49 -1.44 3.43 22.66
CA VAL A 49 -1.47 4.80 22.21
C VAL A 49 -2.82 5.07 21.54
N PRO A 50 -3.62 5.97 22.07
CA PRO A 50 -5.00 6.11 21.59
C PRO A 50 -5.15 6.70 20.21
N LYS A 51 -4.11 7.30 19.67
CA LYS A 51 -4.18 7.90 18.35
C LYS A 51 -3.19 7.24 17.41
N ALA A 52 -3.67 6.90 16.24
CA ALA A 52 -2.79 6.43 15.18
C ALA A 52 -2.37 7.63 14.34
N LYS A 53 -1.17 7.56 13.79
CA LYS A 53 -0.63 8.67 13.04
C LYS A 53 -0.34 8.23 11.62
N VAL A 54 -0.74 9.07 10.67
CA VAL A 54 -0.40 8.86 9.27
C VAL A 54 1.03 9.34 9.04
N PHE A 55 1.85 8.45 8.51
CA PHE A 55 3.24 8.78 8.25
C PHE A 55 3.50 9.10 6.79
N SER A 56 2.65 8.62 5.89
CA SER A 56 2.86 8.88 4.49
C SER A 56 1.53 8.80 3.76
N ARG A 57 1.24 9.82 2.99
CA ARG A 57 0.04 9.85 2.16
C ARG A 57 0.48 9.80 0.72
N ILE A 58 -0.01 8.80 0.00
CA ILE A 58 0.27 8.65 -1.41
C ILE A 58 -0.99 8.91 -2.20
N ILE A 59 -0.89 9.77 -3.18
CA ILE A 59 -2.02 10.11 -4.04
C ILE A 59 -1.69 9.60 -5.42
N THR A 60 -2.60 8.85 -6.00
CA THR A 60 -2.35 8.27 -7.31
C THR A 60 -3.65 8.23 -8.12
N THR A 61 -3.52 7.93 -9.39
CA THR A 61 -4.69 7.84 -10.26
C THR A 61 -5.38 6.50 -10.06
N PRO A 62 -6.66 6.40 -10.43
CA PRO A 62 -7.35 5.11 -10.35
C PRO A 62 -6.64 4.03 -11.16
N GLN A 63 -6.12 4.39 -12.32
CA GLN A 63 -5.41 3.44 -13.15
C GLN A 63 -4.16 2.91 -12.44
N HIS A 64 -3.39 3.80 -11.85
CA HIS A 64 -2.17 3.37 -11.15
C HIS A 64 -2.49 2.60 -9.88
N ALA A 65 -3.61 2.93 -9.23
CA ALA A 65 -4.03 2.15 -8.06
C ALA A 65 -4.32 0.72 -8.46
N LYS A 66 -4.95 0.52 -9.61
CA LYS A 66 -5.25 -0.82 -10.08
C LYS A 66 -3.97 -1.56 -10.46
N MET A 67 -3.02 -0.86 -11.05
CA MET A 67 -1.73 -1.46 -11.37
C MET A 67 -0.98 -1.85 -10.10
N LEU A 68 -1.07 -1.01 -9.07
CA LEU A 68 -0.44 -1.32 -7.80
C LEU A 68 -1.05 -2.59 -7.19
N LEU A 69 -2.37 -2.70 -7.22
CA LEU A 69 -3.03 -3.89 -6.72
C LEU A 69 -2.51 -5.13 -7.41
N LYS A 70 -2.39 -5.08 -8.73
CA LYS A 70 -1.93 -6.22 -9.49
C LYS A 70 -0.48 -6.57 -9.15
N ALA A 71 0.37 -5.56 -9.06
CA ALA A 71 1.77 -5.77 -8.74
C ALA A 71 1.93 -6.36 -7.34
N LEU A 72 1.15 -5.86 -6.39
CA LEU A 72 1.20 -6.36 -5.03
C LEU A 72 0.73 -7.81 -4.98
N LYS A 73 -0.35 -8.12 -5.69
CA LYS A 73 -0.84 -9.48 -5.72
C LYS A 73 0.20 -10.43 -6.30
N ASP A 74 0.87 -10.02 -7.38
CA ASP A 74 1.90 -10.87 -7.96
C ASP A 74 3.02 -11.16 -6.97
N ASN A 75 3.42 -10.15 -6.21
CA ASN A 75 4.47 -10.34 -5.23
C ASN A 75 4.03 -11.20 -4.06
N ILE A 76 2.79 -11.05 -3.63
CA ILE A 76 2.25 -11.91 -2.58
C ILE A 76 2.22 -13.35 -3.06
N ASP A 77 1.78 -13.56 -4.30
CA ASP A 77 1.73 -14.92 -4.85
C ASP A 77 3.12 -15.56 -4.87
N LYS A 78 4.13 -14.79 -5.26
CA LYS A 78 5.50 -15.30 -5.27
C LYS A 78 5.99 -15.60 -3.86
N PHE A 79 5.66 -14.74 -2.92
CA PHE A 79 6.03 -14.98 -1.53
C PHE A 79 5.40 -16.26 -1.03
N GLU A 80 4.11 -16.43 -1.29
CA GLU A 80 3.41 -17.60 -0.76
C GLU A 80 3.87 -18.89 -1.42
N ALA A 81 4.26 -18.82 -2.68
CA ALA A 81 4.78 -20.00 -3.34
C ALA A 81 6.09 -20.47 -2.71
N ARG A 82 6.86 -19.54 -2.18
CA ARG A 82 8.17 -19.88 -1.61
C ARG A 82 8.11 -20.13 -0.12
N PHE A 83 7.33 -19.35 0.60
CA PHE A 83 7.38 -19.36 2.05
C PHE A 83 6.10 -19.87 2.71
N GLY A 84 5.05 -20.11 1.91
CA GLY A 84 3.80 -20.59 2.46
C GLY A 84 2.77 -19.48 2.57
N GLU A 85 1.56 -19.90 2.84
CA GLU A 85 0.43 -19.00 2.85
C GLU A 85 0.57 -17.94 3.95
N ILE A 86 0.30 -16.69 3.60
CA ILE A 86 0.23 -15.63 4.58
C ILE A 86 -1.14 -15.73 5.24
N LYS A 87 -1.15 -15.94 6.55
CA LYS A 87 -2.41 -16.08 7.25
C LYS A 87 -2.86 -14.75 7.78
N VAL A 88 -4.11 -14.44 7.48
CA VAL A 88 -4.72 -13.20 7.92
C VAL A 88 -5.83 -13.57 8.87
N ASP A 89 -5.65 -13.20 10.13
CA ASP A 89 -6.62 -13.55 11.14
C ASP A 89 -7.80 -12.60 11.09
N THR A 90 -8.60 -12.62 12.16
CA THR A 90 -9.76 -11.78 12.17
C THR A 90 -9.39 -10.33 12.05
N PRO A 91 -10.14 -9.56 11.28
CA PRO A 91 -9.75 -8.19 11.01
C PRO A 91 -9.63 -7.30 12.23
N ASN A 92 -10.44 -7.55 13.26
CA ASN A 92 -10.39 -6.64 14.39
C ASN A 92 -9.24 -6.94 15.33
N GLN A 93 -8.42 -7.92 15.03
CA GLN A 93 -7.27 -8.20 15.84
C GLN A 93 -5.99 -7.73 15.21
N HIS A 94 -6.03 -7.32 13.97
CA HIS A 94 -4.84 -6.94 13.25
C HIS A 94 -5.06 -5.60 12.60
N PHE A 95 -4.00 -4.85 12.49
CA PHE A 95 -4.02 -3.61 11.77
C PHE A 95 -3.51 -3.90 10.38
N GLY A 96 -4.04 -3.31 9.42
CA GLY A 96 -3.65 -3.49 8.04
C GLY A 96 -4.60 -2.70 7.18
N PHE A 97 -5.81 -3.18 7.07
CA PHE A 97 -6.81 -2.49 6.28
C PHE A 97 -8.02 -2.20 7.15
N VAL A 98 -8.45 -0.95 7.16
CA VAL A 98 -9.66 -0.56 7.86
C VAL A 98 -10.75 -0.35 6.83
N PRO A 99 -11.83 -1.13 6.90
CA PRO A 99 -12.93 -0.90 5.97
C PRO A 99 -13.57 0.45 6.24
N PRO A 100 -14.23 1.03 5.29
CA PRO A 100 -14.96 2.28 5.52
C PRO A 100 -15.97 2.08 6.63
N GLN A 101 -16.00 3.03 7.50
CA GLN A 101 -16.94 2.91 8.58
C GLN A 101 -18.23 3.50 8.15
N GLY A 102 -18.78 3.16 8.32
CA GLY A 102 -19.65 3.73 7.97
C GLY A 102 -20.37 4.08 8.68
N ASP A 103 -20.06 4.21 8.56
CA ASP A 103 -20.35 4.41 8.82
C ASP A 103 -20.70 3.67 9.40
N GLU A 104 -20.58 3.09 9.53
CA GLU A 104 -20.74 2.32 9.95
C GLU A 104 -20.68 2.05 10.72
N LYS A 105 -20.70 2.26 11.16
CA LYS A 105 -20.50 2.01 11.74
C LYS A 105 -20.18 1.95 12.02
N ILE A 106 -20.12 2.34 11.82
CA ILE A 106 -19.72 2.22 11.77
C ILE A 106 -19.85 2.03 11.95
N ASN A 107 -20.22 2.03 11.98
CA ASN A 107 -20.34 1.81 12.04
C ASN A 107 -20.30 1.55 12.24
#